data_e6b3399eb1cea9feb648afa442bb896e
#
_entry.id   e6b3399eb1cea9feb648afa442bb896e
#
_cell.length_a   1.000
_cell.length_b   1.000
_cell.length_c   1.000
_cell.angle_alpha   90.00
_cell.angle_beta   90.00
_cell.angle_gamma   90.00
#
_symmetry.space_group_name_H-M   'P 1'
#
loop_
_entity.id
_entity.type
_entity.pdbx_description
1 polymer ?
#
loop_
_entity_poly.entity_id
_entity_poly.type
_entity_poly.pdbx_seq_one_letter_code
_entity_poly.pdbx_strand_id
1 'polypeptide(L)'
;AKEVAFTGANTVLKGDVQRNRNQGQTSKGRQGTVNVMESNGGSQEEYRATRVKTDKLTIQNEGLIAISGANIEAKETKLQGAQVHLGSEKTTQITTHRKHQNKGSWYRNEQDSHQQESAHRTNIQTEQLNIVANKGKVTAEGAVISLTNGAIYGEQGIQMRGVKSLDQQNAQADFRNET
;
A
#
# COMPACT_ATOMS: atom_id res chain seq x y z
N ALA A 1 7.50 -22.71 -13.54
CA ALA A 1 8.54 -22.44 -14.58
C ALA A 1 9.92 -22.64 -13.96
N LYS A 2 10.85 -23.19 -14.74
CA LYS A 2 12.24 -23.35 -14.27
C LYS A 2 13.04 -22.06 -14.32
N GLU A 3 12.69 -21.18 -15.25
CA GLU A 3 13.35 -19.89 -15.43
C GLU A 3 12.35 -18.83 -15.89
N VAL A 4 12.46 -17.64 -15.31
CA VAL A 4 11.74 -16.42 -15.73
C VAL A 4 12.78 -15.35 -15.99
N ALA A 5 12.75 -14.77 -17.18
CA ALA A 5 13.68 -13.72 -17.59
C ALA A 5 12.93 -12.52 -18.15
N PHE A 6 13.32 -11.34 -17.72
CA PHE A 6 12.87 -10.05 -18.25
C PHE A 6 14.07 -9.28 -18.79
N THR A 7 13.98 -8.84 -20.02
CA THR A 7 15.02 -8.02 -20.67
C THR A 7 14.36 -6.83 -21.35
N GLY A 8 15.02 -5.69 -21.33
CA GLY A 8 14.48 -4.49 -21.98
C GLY A 8 15.12 -3.21 -21.46
N ALA A 9 14.45 -2.10 -21.71
CA ALA A 9 14.89 -0.79 -21.21
C ALA A 9 14.59 -0.65 -19.72
N ASN A 10 13.35 -0.94 -19.31
CA ASN A 10 12.90 -0.87 -17.91
C ASN A 10 12.00 -2.07 -17.58
N THR A 11 12.02 -2.48 -16.34
CA THR A 11 11.09 -3.50 -15.80
C THR A 11 10.42 -2.96 -14.55
N VAL A 12 9.10 -3.06 -14.51
CA VAL A 12 8.29 -2.71 -13.34
C VAL A 12 7.44 -3.91 -12.97
N LEU A 13 7.68 -4.47 -11.78
CA LEU A 13 6.83 -5.48 -11.15
C LEU A 13 6.09 -4.82 -9.98
N LYS A 14 4.79 -4.69 -10.10
CA LYS A 14 3.97 -3.96 -9.16
C LYS A 14 2.78 -4.79 -8.70
N GLY A 15 2.46 -4.72 -7.41
CA GLY A 15 1.19 -5.23 -6.90
C GLY A 15 0.02 -4.39 -7.42
N ASP A 16 -1.14 -5.02 -7.54
CA ASP A 16 -2.37 -4.36 -7.98
C ASP A 16 -3.13 -3.78 -6.78
N VAL A 17 -3.52 -2.51 -6.88
CA VAL A 17 -4.33 -1.82 -5.87
C VAL A 17 -5.66 -1.44 -6.49
N GLN A 18 -6.72 -2.06 -6.00
CA GLN A 18 -8.10 -1.79 -6.42
C GLN A 18 -8.82 -0.96 -5.36
N ARG A 19 -9.48 0.10 -5.80
CA ARG A 19 -10.26 0.97 -4.92
C ARG A 19 -11.75 0.66 -5.04
N ASN A 20 -12.35 0.27 -3.93
CA ASN A 20 -13.78 0.11 -3.75
C ASN A 20 -14.33 1.28 -2.94
N ARG A 21 -15.28 2.01 -3.51
CA ARG A 21 -16.04 3.03 -2.78
C ARG A 21 -17.36 2.44 -2.32
N ASN A 22 -17.56 2.42 -1.02
CA ASN A 22 -18.86 2.11 -0.47
C ASN A 22 -19.70 3.40 -0.49
N GLN A 23 -20.78 3.39 -1.27
CA GLN A 23 -21.79 4.43 -1.15
C GLN A 23 -22.43 4.29 0.23
N GLY A 24 -22.41 5.39 0.98
CA GLY A 24 -22.89 5.40 2.34
C GLY A 24 -24.35 4.99 2.46
N GLN A 25 -24.66 4.17 3.43
CA GLN A 25 -26.02 3.90 3.83
C GLN A 25 -26.51 5.05 4.70
N THR A 26 -27.64 5.65 4.33
CA THR A 26 -28.30 6.68 5.12
C THR A 26 -29.56 6.09 5.72
N SER A 27 -29.65 6.14 7.03
CA SER A 27 -30.87 5.80 7.77
C SER A 27 -31.51 7.05 8.35
N LYS A 28 -32.82 7.15 8.28
CA LYS A 28 -33.63 8.21 8.90
C LYS A 28 -34.61 7.59 9.87
N GLY A 29 -34.71 8.15 11.05
CA GLY A 29 -35.60 7.64 12.07
C GLY A 29 -35.99 8.70 13.10
N ARG A 30 -36.75 8.27 14.09
CA ARG A 30 -37.13 9.05 15.25
C ARG A 30 -36.76 8.34 16.54
N GLN A 31 -36.16 9.06 17.46
CA GLN A 31 -35.97 8.61 18.85
C GLN A 31 -36.80 9.52 19.77
N GLY A 32 -38.01 9.08 20.12
CA GLY A 32 -38.96 9.92 20.80
C GLY A 32 -39.42 11.12 19.92
N THR A 33 -39.14 12.34 20.38
CA THR A 33 -39.46 13.59 19.63
C THR A 33 -38.29 14.12 18.79
N VAL A 34 -37.15 13.46 18.80
CA VAL A 34 -35.92 13.84 18.07
C VAL A 34 -35.85 13.12 16.73
N ASN A 35 -35.69 13.87 15.65
CA ASN A 35 -35.37 13.28 14.35
C ASN A 35 -33.89 12.93 14.30
N VAL A 36 -33.56 11.72 13.81
CA VAL A 36 -32.21 11.22 13.69
C VAL A 36 -31.94 10.82 12.25
N MET A 37 -30.83 11.29 11.71
CA MET A 37 -30.30 10.86 10.42
C MET A 37 -28.86 10.42 10.60
N GLU A 38 -28.56 9.20 10.22
CA GLU A 38 -27.22 8.63 10.27
C GLU A 38 -26.78 8.24 8.86
N SER A 39 -25.55 8.51 8.53
CA SER A 39 -24.94 8.04 7.29
C SER A 39 -23.56 7.48 7.55
N ASN A 40 -23.30 6.31 6.97
CA ASN A 40 -22.01 5.64 6.99
C ASN A 40 -21.49 5.57 5.57
N GLY A 41 -20.22 5.82 5.40
CA GLY A 41 -19.58 5.74 4.12
C GLY A 41 -18.10 5.45 4.27
N GLY A 42 -17.42 5.32 3.16
CA GLY A 42 -15.99 5.12 3.16
C GLY A 42 -15.45 4.64 1.83
N SER A 43 -14.16 4.44 1.80
CA SER A 43 -13.44 3.80 0.71
C SER A 43 -12.50 2.76 1.26
N GLN A 44 -12.35 1.68 0.55
CA GLN A 44 -11.41 0.61 0.85
C GLN A 44 -10.58 0.31 -0.39
N GLU A 45 -9.28 0.21 -0.21
CA GLU A 45 -8.37 -0.27 -1.22
C GLU A 45 -7.98 -1.72 -0.91
N GLU A 46 -8.08 -2.58 -1.91
CA GLU A 46 -7.66 -3.97 -1.85
C GLU A 46 -6.33 -4.13 -2.59
N TYR A 47 -5.43 -4.92 -2.00
CA TYR A 47 -4.13 -5.20 -2.56
C TYR A 47 -4.03 -6.64 -3.04
N ARG A 48 -3.46 -6.81 -4.24
CA ARG A 48 -3.09 -8.11 -4.80
C ARG A 48 -1.63 -8.12 -5.15
N ALA A 49 -0.87 -8.99 -4.51
CA ALA A 49 0.55 -9.13 -4.78
C ALA A 49 0.80 -9.74 -6.16
N THR A 50 1.74 -9.18 -6.90
CA THR A 50 2.38 -9.88 -8.00
C THR A 50 3.27 -10.97 -7.43
N ARG A 51 3.14 -12.20 -7.93
CA ARG A 51 3.87 -13.36 -7.44
C ARG A 51 4.72 -13.96 -8.55
N VAL A 52 5.98 -14.18 -8.23
CA VAL A 52 6.92 -14.89 -9.11
C VAL A 52 7.48 -16.08 -8.33
N LYS A 53 7.21 -17.29 -8.82
CA LYS A 53 7.76 -18.53 -8.26
C LYS A 53 8.47 -19.30 -9.37
N THR A 54 9.78 -19.47 -9.23
CA THR A 54 10.62 -20.06 -10.27
C THR A 54 11.90 -20.63 -9.65
N ASP A 55 12.66 -21.42 -10.37
CA ASP A 55 13.99 -21.81 -9.94
C ASP A 55 15.01 -20.66 -10.15
N LYS A 56 14.85 -19.91 -11.25
CA LYS A 56 15.75 -18.82 -11.58
C LYS A 56 14.96 -17.60 -12.09
N LEU A 57 15.16 -16.46 -11.46
CA LEU A 57 14.66 -15.16 -11.92
C LEU A 57 15.84 -14.31 -12.38
N THR A 58 15.78 -13.84 -13.60
CA THR A 58 16.76 -12.90 -14.15
C THR A 58 16.03 -11.67 -14.71
N ILE A 59 16.38 -10.49 -14.21
CA ILE A 59 15.95 -9.22 -14.76
C ILE A 59 17.21 -8.48 -15.17
N GLN A 60 17.35 -8.19 -16.46
CA GLN A 60 18.49 -7.49 -17.02
C GLN A 60 18.03 -6.37 -17.93
N ASN A 61 18.23 -5.14 -17.49
CA ASN A 61 17.78 -3.93 -18.17
C ASN A 61 18.93 -2.95 -18.36
N GLU A 62 18.75 -2.05 -19.30
CA GLU A 62 19.65 -0.90 -19.47
C GLU A 62 19.31 0.24 -18.51
N GLY A 63 18.07 0.32 -18.07
CA GLY A 63 17.51 1.37 -17.19
C GLY A 63 17.06 0.88 -15.82
N LEU A 64 15.88 1.29 -15.40
CA LEU A 64 15.33 1.05 -14.09
C LEU A 64 14.73 -0.35 -13.94
N ILE A 65 15.02 -1.00 -12.81
CA ILE A 65 14.25 -2.12 -12.27
C ILE A 65 13.50 -1.60 -11.05
N ALA A 66 12.17 -1.61 -11.09
CA ALA A 66 11.32 -1.25 -9.97
C ALA A 66 10.43 -2.44 -9.59
N ILE A 67 10.52 -2.88 -8.34
CA ILE A 67 9.70 -3.95 -7.79
C ILE A 67 8.99 -3.41 -6.56
N SER A 68 7.67 -3.42 -6.56
CA SER A 68 6.86 -2.79 -5.51
C SER A 68 5.66 -3.67 -5.17
N GLY A 69 5.61 -4.18 -3.95
CA GLY A 69 4.53 -5.05 -3.51
C GLY A 69 4.47 -6.40 -4.24
N ALA A 70 5.60 -7.00 -4.53
CA ALA A 70 5.71 -8.29 -5.17
C ALA A 70 6.28 -9.34 -4.22
N ASN A 71 5.85 -10.59 -4.39
CA ASN A 71 6.40 -11.75 -3.72
C ASN A 71 7.20 -12.57 -4.70
N ILE A 72 8.50 -12.68 -4.48
CA ILE A 72 9.44 -13.43 -5.31
C ILE A 72 9.98 -14.60 -4.51
N GLU A 73 9.82 -15.80 -5.04
CA GLU A 73 10.35 -17.04 -4.52
C GLU A 73 11.15 -17.75 -5.61
N ALA A 74 12.46 -17.78 -5.47
CA ALA A 74 13.36 -18.38 -6.45
C ALA A 74 14.60 -18.97 -5.77
N LYS A 75 15.25 -19.96 -6.40
CA LYS A 75 16.55 -20.43 -5.93
C LYS A 75 17.65 -19.44 -6.25
N GLU A 76 17.61 -18.87 -7.44
CA GLU A 76 18.52 -17.82 -7.87
C GLU A 76 17.74 -16.58 -8.33
N THR A 77 18.15 -15.42 -7.87
CA THR A 77 17.57 -14.13 -8.27
C THR A 77 18.70 -13.19 -8.70
N LYS A 78 18.64 -12.74 -9.94
CA LYS A 78 19.58 -11.77 -10.51
C LYS A 78 18.84 -10.56 -11.01
N LEU A 79 19.14 -9.39 -10.46
CA LEU A 79 18.61 -8.09 -10.85
C LEU A 79 19.77 -7.20 -11.28
N GLN A 80 19.83 -6.85 -12.54
CA GLN A 80 20.88 -6.00 -13.11
C GLN A 80 20.27 -4.88 -13.95
N GLY A 81 20.50 -3.65 -13.56
CA GLY A 81 20.03 -2.46 -14.26
C GLY A 81 20.85 -1.23 -13.93
N ALA A 82 20.52 -0.11 -14.52
CA ALA A 82 21.15 1.17 -14.17
C ALA A 82 20.82 1.58 -12.73
N GLN A 83 19.57 1.38 -12.33
CA GLN A 83 19.05 1.61 -10.98
C GLN A 83 18.15 0.45 -10.60
N VAL A 84 18.16 0.07 -9.33
CA VAL A 84 17.26 -0.95 -8.78
C VAL A 84 16.52 -0.37 -7.60
N HIS A 85 15.20 -0.37 -7.66
CA HIS A 85 14.32 0.07 -6.59
C HIS A 85 13.40 -1.06 -6.14
N LEU A 86 13.49 -1.42 -4.87
CA LEU A 86 12.61 -2.38 -4.20
C LEU A 86 11.72 -1.59 -3.24
N GLY A 87 10.44 -1.54 -3.51
CA GLY A 87 9.51 -0.72 -2.75
C GLY A 87 8.37 -1.50 -2.13
N SER A 88 7.39 -0.77 -1.66
CA SER A 88 6.14 -1.28 -1.12
C SER A 88 4.97 -0.55 -1.75
N GLU A 89 3.83 -1.22 -1.85
CA GLU A 89 2.54 -0.60 -2.17
C GLU A 89 1.80 -0.25 -0.89
N LYS A 90 1.04 0.83 -0.92
CA LYS A 90 0.21 1.25 0.19
C LYS A 90 -1.26 1.18 -0.17
N THR A 91 -2.07 0.71 0.76
CA THR A 91 -3.52 0.75 0.67
C THR A 91 -4.09 1.60 1.79
N THR A 92 -5.16 2.32 1.48
CA THR A 92 -5.84 3.20 2.42
C THR A 92 -7.28 2.74 2.61
N GLN A 93 -7.70 2.64 3.86
CA GLN A 93 -9.09 2.42 4.26
C GLN A 93 -9.60 3.67 4.95
N ILE A 94 -10.72 4.22 4.48
CA ILE A 94 -11.38 5.38 5.08
C ILE A 94 -12.79 4.95 5.47
N THR A 95 -13.15 5.17 6.73
CA THR A 95 -14.50 4.97 7.26
C THR A 95 -15.02 6.30 7.77
N THR A 96 -16.21 6.69 7.34
CA THR A 96 -16.87 7.93 7.78
C THR A 96 -18.24 7.62 8.37
N HIS A 97 -18.54 8.26 9.49
CA HIS A 97 -19.84 8.21 10.15
C HIS A 97 -20.33 9.64 10.41
N ARG A 98 -21.57 9.91 10.03
CA ARG A 98 -22.23 11.20 10.29
C ARG A 98 -23.56 10.94 10.97
N LYS A 99 -23.83 11.69 12.00
CA LYS A 99 -25.10 11.67 12.71
C LYS A 99 -25.64 13.09 12.85
N HIS A 100 -26.87 13.28 12.42
CA HIS A 100 -27.61 14.53 12.58
C HIS A 100 -28.88 14.27 13.41
N GLN A 101 -29.06 15.05 14.45
CA GLN A 101 -30.21 15.01 15.31
C GLN A 101 -30.83 16.40 15.36
N ASN A 102 -32.16 16.52 15.29
CA ASN A 102 -32.85 17.79 15.43
C ASN A 102 -34.24 17.65 16.13
N LYS A 103 -34.60 18.72 16.80
CA LYS A 103 -35.94 18.93 17.39
C LYS A 103 -36.19 20.42 17.50
N GLY A 104 -37.10 20.97 16.68
CA GLY A 104 -37.32 22.41 16.62
C GLY A 104 -36.06 23.17 16.22
N SER A 105 -35.66 24.15 17.01
CA SER A 105 -34.42 24.92 16.80
C SER A 105 -33.15 24.25 17.33
N TRP A 106 -33.32 23.17 18.08
CA TRP A 106 -32.17 22.38 18.58
C TRP A 106 -31.63 21.44 17.51
N TYR A 107 -30.31 21.40 17.36
CA TYR A 107 -29.65 20.36 16.57
C TYR A 107 -28.32 19.94 17.15
N ARG A 108 -27.90 18.76 16.76
CA ARG A 108 -26.58 18.21 17.03
C ARG A 108 -26.05 17.48 15.79
N ASN A 109 -24.86 17.84 15.34
CA ASN A 109 -24.14 17.17 14.27
C ASN A 109 -22.90 16.49 14.84
N GLU A 110 -22.70 15.25 14.48
CA GLU A 110 -21.50 14.49 14.80
C GLU A 110 -20.91 13.93 13.51
N GLN A 111 -19.61 14.01 13.38
CA GLN A 111 -18.87 13.43 12.27
C GLN A 111 -17.62 12.76 12.80
N ASP A 112 -17.47 11.49 12.48
CA ASP A 112 -16.29 10.70 12.77
C ASP A 112 -15.65 10.23 11.46
N SER A 113 -14.35 10.25 11.41
CA SER A 113 -13.57 9.74 10.29
C SER A 113 -12.37 8.95 10.80
N HIS A 114 -12.21 7.75 10.29
CA HIS A 114 -11.05 6.90 10.56
C HIS A 114 -10.34 6.61 9.26
N GLN A 115 -9.05 6.89 9.21
CA GLN A 115 -8.17 6.58 8.10
C GLN A 115 -7.07 5.63 8.56
N GLN A 116 -6.96 4.50 7.89
CA GLN A 116 -5.94 3.50 8.12
C GLN A 116 -5.16 3.26 6.83
N GLU A 117 -3.85 3.30 6.92
CA GLU A 117 -2.93 3.02 5.83
C GLU A 117 -2.13 1.76 6.14
N SER A 118 -2.08 0.84 5.19
CA SER A 118 -1.33 -0.41 5.30
C SER A 118 -0.26 -0.47 4.21
N ALA A 119 0.96 -0.85 4.59
CA ALA A 119 2.06 -1.04 3.67
C ALA A 119 2.21 -2.52 3.30
N HIS A 120 2.28 -2.79 2.00
CA HIS A 120 2.47 -4.12 1.42
C HIS A 120 3.88 -4.21 0.85
N ARG A 121 4.73 -4.92 1.54
CA ARG A 121 6.16 -4.99 1.26
C ARG A 121 6.46 -5.91 0.07
N THR A 122 7.54 -5.62 -0.63
CA THR A 122 8.17 -6.59 -1.52
C THR A 122 8.89 -7.63 -0.68
N ASN A 123 8.62 -8.90 -0.93
CA ASN A 123 9.28 -10.03 -0.29
C ASN A 123 10.08 -10.80 -1.33
N ILE A 124 11.36 -10.97 -1.10
CA ILE A 124 12.24 -11.78 -1.92
C ILE A 124 12.79 -12.91 -1.06
N GLN A 125 12.43 -14.15 -1.39
CA GLN A 125 12.99 -15.36 -0.81
C GLN A 125 13.83 -16.07 -1.86
N THR A 126 15.10 -16.18 -1.63
CA THR A 126 16.04 -16.75 -2.59
C THR A 126 17.22 -17.41 -1.88
N GLU A 127 17.81 -18.42 -2.48
CA GLU A 127 19.05 -19.00 -1.97
C GLU A 127 20.25 -18.16 -2.38
N GLN A 128 20.25 -17.68 -3.63
CA GLN A 128 21.31 -16.83 -4.16
C GLN A 128 20.71 -15.55 -4.74
N LEU A 129 21.23 -14.42 -4.31
CA LEU A 129 20.79 -13.09 -4.76
C LEU A 129 22.00 -12.33 -5.34
N ASN A 130 21.77 -11.72 -6.50
CA ASN A 130 22.71 -10.76 -7.07
C ASN A 130 21.93 -9.54 -7.58
N ILE A 131 22.15 -8.39 -6.95
CA ILE A 131 21.56 -7.12 -7.35
C ILE A 131 22.68 -6.17 -7.74
N VAL A 132 22.64 -5.67 -8.96
CA VAL A 132 23.60 -4.71 -9.48
C VAL A 132 22.89 -3.51 -10.09
N ALA A 133 23.19 -2.33 -9.55
CA ALA A 133 22.83 -1.03 -10.15
C ALA A 133 24.12 -0.40 -10.70
N ASN A 134 24.32 -0.47 -12.00
CA ASN A 134 25.60 -0.13 -12.63
C ASN A 134 25.78 1.36 -12.96
N LYS A 135 24.78 2.19 -12.76
CA LYS A 135 24.84 3.65 -12.97
C LYS A 135 24.25 4.47 -11.80
N GLY A 136 23.54 3.84 -10.90
CA GLY A 136 22.83 4.53 -9.85
C GLY A 136 22.85 3.78 -8.52
N LYS A 137 21.79 3.96 -7.75
CA LYS A 137 21.63 3.35 -6.43
C LYS A 137 20.78 2.09 -6.47
N VAL A 138 21.03 1.21 -5.53
CA VAL A 138 20.07 0.21 -5.07
C VAL A 138 19.30 0.82 -3.91
N THR A 139 17.99 0.97 -4.08
CA THR A 139 17.11 1.54 -3.05
C THR A 139 16.12 0.49 -2.60
N ALA A 140 16.00 0.26 -1.31
CA ALA A 140 15.00 -0.63 -0.73
C ALA A 140 14.19 0.14 0.31
N GLU A 141 12.88 0.27 0.09
CA GLU A 141 11.95 0.93 0.99
C GLU A 141 10.81 -0.01 1.34
N GLY A 142 10.84 -0.56 2.55
CA GLY A 142 9.88 -1.55 3.00
C GLY A 142 9.97 -2.88 2.25
N ALA A 143 11.14 -3.29 1.83
CA ALA A 143 11.39 -4.60 1.27
C ALA A 143 11.92 -5.57 2.32
N VAL A 144 11.55 -6.84 2.20
CA VAL A 144 12.08 -7.95 3.01
C VAL A 144 12.82 -8.90 2.09
N ILE A 145 14.09 -9.12 2.37
CA ILE A 145 14.94 -10.01 1.60
C ILE A 145 15.45 -11.13 2.50
N SER A 146 15.11 -12.36 2.17
CA SER A 146 15.58 -13.56 2.85
C SER A 146 16.45 -14.37 1.87
N LEU A 147 17.70 -14.55 2.20
CA LEU A 147 18.67 -15.19 1.33
C LEU A 147 19.68 -16.05 2.13
N THR A 148 20.30 -17.01 1.47
CA THR A 148 21.41 -17.78 2.03
C THR A 148 22.74 -17.12 1.67
N ASN A 149 22.95 -16.79 0.40
CA ASN A 149 24.13 -16.09 -0.09
C ASN A 149 23.73 -14.98 -1.04
N GLY A 150 24.45 -13.87 -1.01
CA GLY A 150 24.12 -12.81 -1.95
C GLY A 150 25.11 -11.65 -1.94
N ALA A 151 25.01 -10.84 -2.98
CA ALA A 151 25.73 -9.60 -3.13
C ALA A 151 24.80 -8.53 -3.68
N ILE A 152 24.88 -7.34 -3.11
CA ILE A 152 24.15 -6.15 -3.56
C ILE A 152 25.20 -5.09 -3.85
N TYR A 153 25.19 -4.57 -5.07
CA TYR A 153 26.11 -3.53 -5.50
C TYR A 153 25.33 -2.39 -6.17
N GLY A 154 25.59 -1.18 -5.72
CA GLY A 154 25.12 0.04 -6.39
C GLY A 154 26.29 0.97 -6.61
N GLU A 155 26.52 1.44 -7.85
CA GLU A 155 27.62 2.34 -8.16
C GLU A 155 27.58 3.63 -7.34
N GLN A 156 26.36 4.16 -7.10
CA GLN A 156 26.14 5.34 -6.27
C GLN A 156 25.71 5.02 -4.83
N GLY A 157 25.82 3.74 -4.44
CA GLY A 157 25.52 3.29 -3.08
C GLY A 157 24.23 2.47 -2.95
N ILE A 158 23.99 2.06 -1.72
CA ILE A 158 22.83 1.26 -1.31
C ILE A 158 22.11 2.04 -0.24
N GLN A 159 20.78 2.22 -0.39
CA GLN A 159 19.94 2.88 0.58
C GLN A 159 18.79 1.99 0.99
N MET A 160 18.66 1.71 2.29
CA MET A 160 17.59 0.91 2.86
C MET A 160 16.78 1.73 3.85
N ARG A 161 15.45 1.69 3.72
CA ARG A 161 14.51 2.40 4.60
C ARG A 161 13.34 1.51 4.99
N GLY A 162 12.85 1.69 6.21
CA GLY A 162 11.57 1.12 6.63
C GLY A 162 10.38 1.90 6.07
N VAL A 163 9.24 1.24 5.99
CA VAL A 163 7.95 1.84 5.62
C VAL A 163 7.09 2.01 6.86
N LYS A 164 6.44 3.17 6.97
CA LYS A 164 5.49 3.48 8.05
C LYS A 164 4.05 3.33 7.55
N SER A 165 3.19 2.82 8.40
CA SER A 165 1.74 2.83 8.24
C SER A 165 1.12 3.94 9.10
N LEU A 166 -0.01 4.49 8.66
CA LEU A 166 -0.76 5.51 9.37
C LEU A 166 -2.06 4.94 9.91
N ASP A 167 -2.38 5.28 11.16
CA ASP A 167 -3.71 5.10 11.74
C ASP A 167 -4.13 6.43 12.36
N GLN A 168 -5.15 7.06 11.80
CA GLN A 168 -5.61 8.37 12.22
C GLN A 168 -7.12 8.37 12.38
N GLN A 169 -7.57 8.80 13.54
CA GLN A 169 -8.98 8.99 13.85
C GLN A 169 -9.26 10.47 14.13
N ASN A 170 -10.25 11.02 13.45
CA ASN A 170 -10.74 12.37 13.67
C ASN A 170 -12.21 12.31 14.05
N ALA A 171 -12.58 13.02 15.11
CA ALA A 171 -13.94 13.19 15.55
C ALA A 171 -14.27 14.68 15.70
N GLN A 172 -15.43 15.10 15.20
CA GLN A 172 -15.94 16.45 15.32
C GLN A 172 -17.42 16.43 15.71
N ALA A 173 -17.78 17.27 16.65
CA ALA A 173 -19.18 17.46 17.05
C ALA A 173 -19.54 18.95 17.09
N ASP A 174 -20.65 19.29 16.42
CA ASP A 174 -21.24 20.62 16.45
C ASP A 174 -22.60 20.54 17.15
N PHE A 175 -22.78 21.45 18.06
CA PHE A 175 -23.98 21.51 18.87
C PHE A 175 -24.55 22.94 18.87
N ARG A 176 -25.87 23.06 18.70
CA ARG A 176 -26.60 24.32 18.84
C ARG A 176 -27.88 24.12 19.64
N ASN A 177 -28.06 24.95 20.63
CA ASN A 177 -29.29 25.05 21.43
C ASN A 177 -29.75 26.53 21.45
N GLU A 178 -30.84 26.81 20.78
CA GLU A 178 -31.48 28.10 20.85
C GLU A 178 -32.67 27.98 21.83
N THR A 179 -32.57 28.71 22.88
CA THR A 179 -33.67 28.88 23.85
C THR A 179 -34.66 29.96 23.37
#